data_3f607cdf37618659dcbd839bc360c8de
#
_entry.id   3f607cdf37618659dcbd839bc360c8de
#
_cell.length_a   1.000
_cell.length_b   1.000
_cell.length_c   1.000
_cell.angle_alpha   90.00
_cell.angle_beta   90.00
_cell.angle_gamma   90.00
#
_symmetry.space_group_name_H-M   'P 1'
#
loop_
_entity.id
_entity.type
_entity.pdbx_description
1 polymer ?
#
loop_
_entity_poly.entity_id
_entity_poly.type
_entity_poly.pdbx_seq_one_letter_code
_entity_poly.pdbx_strand_id
1 'polypeptide(L)'
;MPDQPTPEIELLRAAYAAFNERDIDAALILMAPDVAWPKAFKGGFVRGPEEVRAYWAEQWSEIDPHVEPVAFHMEEAGQVLVEVHQVVCDLAGAVLADEHVGHRFTIERGLIQAMEVCPLSSSSLGT
;
A
#
# COMPACT_ATOMS: atom_id res chain seq x y z
N MET A 1 7.83 -24.61 -10.33
CA MET A 1 7.91 -24.41 -9.89
C MET A 1 7.31 -23.63 -9.44
N PRO A 2 7.10 -23.73 -9.19
CA PRO A 2 6.17 -23.17 -8.55
C PRO A 2 6.44 -21.99 -7.90
N ASP A 3 7.29 -21.67 -7.46
CA ASP A 3 7.44 -20.57 -6.68
C ASP A 3 7.77 -19.34 -7.38
N GLN A 4 7.39 -19.20 -8.61
CA GLN A 4 7.64 -17.98 -9.28
C GLN A 4 6.67 -16.95 -8.86
N PRO A 5 7.07 -15.78 -8.37
CA PRO A 5 6.12 -14.72 -8.05
C PRO A 5 5.47 -14.23 -9.32
N THR A 6 4.22 -13.85 -9.20
CA THR A 6 3.51 -13.31 -10.35
C THR A 6 4.00 -11.89 -10.60
N PRO A 7 3.79 -11.36 -11.81
CA PRO A 7 4.16 -9.97 -12.05
C PRO A 7 3.45 -9.00 -11.11
N GLU A 8 2.21 -9.31 -10.73
CA GLU A 8 1.48 -8.45 -9.82
C GLU A 8 2.14 -8.39 -8.46
N ILE A 9 2.60 -9.54 -7.97
CA ILE A 9 3.24 -9.56 -6.65
C ILE A 9 4.55 -8.80 -6.71
N GLU A 10 5.31 -8.96 -7.80
CA GLU A 10 6.56 -8.23 -7.91
C GLU A 10 6.35 -6.74 -8.01
N LEU A 11 5.31 -6.33 -8.74
CA LEU A 11 4.96 -4.92 -8.82
C LEU A 11 4.67 -4.35 -7.43
N LEU A 12 3.89 -5.08 -6.63
CA LEU A 12 3.53 -4.58 -5.31
C LEU A 12 4.72 -4.59 -4.36
N ARG A 13 5.59 -5.59 -4.45
CA ARG A 13 6.78 -5.57 -3.60
C ARG A 13 7.63 -4.36 -3.91
N ALA A 14 7.76 -4.00 -5.18
CA ALA A 14 8.53 -2.83 -5.56
C ALA A 14 7.86 -1.57 -5.01
N ALA A 15 6.54 -1.51 -5.04
CA ALA A 15 5.83 -0.34 -4.54
C ALA A 15 6.03 -0.16 -3.04
N TYR A 16 5.95 -1.26 -2.28
CA TYR A 16 6.18 -1.16 -0.84
C TYR A 16 7.61 -0.77 -0.53
N ALA A 17 8.57 -1.34 -1.26
CA ALA A 17 9.96 -0.99 -1.03
C ALA A 17 10.20 0.49 -1.31
N ALA A 18 9.64 0.99 -2.41
CA ALA A 18 9.81 2.40 -2.75
C ALA A 18 9.18 3.31 -1.69
N PHE A 19 8.00 2.95 -1.20
CA PHE A 19 7.36 3.73 -0.16
C PHE A 19 8.22 3.78 1.10
N ASN A 20 8.72 2.62 1.52
CA ASN A 20 9.52 2.56 2.74
C ASN A 20 10.84 3.30 2.60
N GLU A 21 11.37 3.35 1.39
CA GLU A 21 12.61 4.07 1.14
C GLU A 21 12.38 5.55 0.84
N ARG A 22 11.13 5.96 0.83
CA ARG A 22 10.73 7.34 0.52
C ARG A 22 11.10 7.72 -0.91
N ASP A 23 11.14 6.74 -1.81
CA ASP A 23 11.46 6.96 -3.20
C ASP A 23 10.16 7.15 -3.95
N ILE A 24 9.63 8.37 -3.90
CA ILE A 24 8.34 8.65 -4.47
C ILE A 24 8.31 8.37 -5.96
N ASP A 25 9.34 8.78 -6.67
CA ASP A 25 9.34 8.62 -8.12
C ASP A 25 9.27 7.14 -8.50
N ALA A 26 10.02 6.29 -7.81
CA ALA A 26 10.00 4.87 -8.12
C ALA A 26 8.61 4.27 -7.85
N ALA A 27 7.91 4.76 -6.84
CA ALA A 27 6.59 4.26 -6.56
C ALA A 27 5.58 4.76 -7.58
N LEU A 28 5.68 6.02 -7.97
CA LEU A 28 4.67 6.60 -8.85
C LEU A 28 4.70 6.04 -10.26
N ILE A 29 5.86 5.62 -10.74
CA ILE A 29 5.90 5.05 -12.08
C ILE A 29 5.20 3.70 -12.13
N LEU A 30 4.90 3.11 -10.99
CA LEU A 30 4.17 1.84 -10.94
C LEU A 30 2.65 2.06 -10.92
N MET A 31 2.20 3.30 -10.92
CA MET A 31 0.78 3.64 -10.78
C MET A 31 0.21 4.13 -12.08
N ALA A 32 -1.07 3.85 -12.28
CA ALA A 32 -1.78 4.32 -13.46
C ALA A 32 -1.97 5.83 -13.39
N PRO A 33 -2.16 6.50 -14.54
CA PRO A 33 -2.32 7.96 -14.52
C PRO A 33 -3.52 8.45 -13.72
N ASP A 34 -4.54 7.60 -13.56
CA ASP A 34 -5.72 7.99 -12.80
C ASP A 34 -5.87 7.13 -11.56
N VAL A 35 -4.77 6.69 -10.99
CA VAL A 35 -4.77 5.83 -9.80
C VAL A 35 -5.60 6.46 -8.69
N ALA A 36 -6.37 5.64 -7.99
CA ALA A 36 -7.14 6.09 -6.82
C ALA A 36 -6.43 5.58 -5.58
N TRP A 37 -6.03 6.49 -4.71
CA TRP A 37 -5.27 6.12 -3.51
C TRP A 37 -5.96 6.66 -2.28
N PRO A 38 -6.14 5.84 -1.23
CA PRO A 38 -6.88 6.29 -0.05
C PRO A 38 -6.03 7.18 0.84
N LYS A 39 -6.67 8.16 1.45
CA LYS A 39 -6.02 8.98 2.46
C LYS A 39 -6.30 8.35 3.80
N ALA A 40 -5.39 7.49 4.24
CA ALA A 40 -5.63 6.59 5.35
C ALA A 40 -6.08 7.30 6.63
N PHE A 41 -5.55 8.47 6.91
CA PHE A 41 -5.86 9.13 8.16
C PHE A 41 -6.85 10.28 8.01
N LYS A 42 -7.15 10.68 6.79
CA LYS A 42 -8.03 11.82 6.58
C LYS A 42 -9.33 11.47 5.90
N GLY A 43 -9.42 10.24 5.41
CA GLY A 43 -10.60 9.81 4.69
C GLY A 43 -10.60 10.29 3.27
N GLY A 44 -11.34 9.62 2.40
CA GLY A 44 -11.39 9.99 1.00
C GLY A 44 -10.22 9.45 0.22
N PHE A 45 -10.09 9.93 -1.00
CA PHE A 45 -9.08 9.45 -1.93
C PHE A 45 -8.42 10.61 -2.63
N VAL A 46 -7.18 10.38 -3.07
CA VAL A 46 -6.52 11.25 -4.03
C VAL A 46 -6.47 10.52 -5.35
N ARG A 47 -6.37 11.25 -6.43
CA ARG A 47 -6.33 10.67 -7.75
C ARG A 47 -5.13 11.12 -8.54
N GLY A 48 -4.47 10.15 -9.16
CA GLY A 48 -3.33 10.43 -10.01
C GLY A 48 -2.04 10.55 -9.24
N PRO A 49 -0.91 10.30 -9.92
CA PRO A 49 0.37 10.28 -9.22
C PRO A 49 0.73 11.61 -8.57
N GLU A 50 0.31 12.74 -9.16
CA GLU A 50 0.67 14.01 -8.55
C GLU A 50 -0.02 14.22 -7.23
N GLU A 51 -1.29 13.83 -7.13
CA GLU A 51 -1.98 13.95 -5.86
C GLU A 51 -1.45 12.98 -4.83
N VAL A 52 -1.05 11.79 -5.28
CA VAL A 52 -0.42 10.83 -4.39
C VAL A 52 0.89 11.38 -3.85
N ARG A 53 1.67 12.01 -4.72
CA ARG A 53 2.94 12.62 -4.30
C ARG A 53 2.70 13.67 -3.23
N ALA A 54 1.74 14.54 -3.45
CA ALA A 54 1.47 15.60 -2.49
C ALA A 54 0.99 15.04 -1.16
N TYR A 55 0.13 14.02 -1.22
CA TYR A 55 -0.39 13.41 0.00
C TYR A 55 0.73 12.72 0.79
N TRP A 56 1.59 11.96 0.10
CA TRP A 56 2.68 11.28 0.80
C TRP A 56 3.68 12.27 1.38
N ALA A 57 3.97 13.34 0.65
CA ALA A 57 4.91 14.34 1.15
C ALA A 57 4.35 14.97 2.43
N GLU A 58 3.06 15.26 2.44
CA GLU A 58 2.44 15.82 3.63
C GLU A 58 2.48 14.82 4.77
N GLN A 59 2.17 13.57 4.48
CA GLN A 59 2.15 12.53 5.51
C GLN A 59 3.54 12.37 6.13
N TRP A 60 4.56 12.31 5.30
CA TRP A 60 5.91 12.10 5.80
C TRP A 60 6.49 13.30 6.53
N SER A 61 5.85 14.46 6.41
CA SER A 61 6.28 15.62 7.17
C SER A 61 5.72 15.57 8.60
N GLU A 62 4.77 14.69 8.86
CA GLU A 62 4.14 14.62 10.17
C GLU A 62 4.39 13.29 10.87
N ILE A 63 4.50 12.21 10.12
CA ILE A 63 4.68 10.88 10.71
C ILE A 63 5.67 10.10 9.87
N ASP A 64 6.11 8.98 10.44
CA ASP A 64 7.06 8.11 9.78
C ASP A 64 6.42 6.72 9.68
N PRO A 65 5.63 6.46 8.64
CA PRO A 65 4.99 5.16 8.50
C PRO A 65 5.91 4.17 7.82
N HIS A 66 5.82 2.92 8.25
CA HIS A 66 6.54 1.83 7.64
C HIS A 66 5.54 0.71 7.37
N VAL A 67 5.51 0.21 6.15
CA VAL A 67 4.56 -0.82 5.78
C VAL A 67 5.31 -2.04 5.26
N GLU A 68 5.02 -3.18 5.84
CA GLU A 68 5.70 -4.39 5.45
C GLU A 68 4.71 -5.41 4.95
N PRO A 69 4.78 -5.83 3.69
CA PRO A 69 3.85 -6.85 3.21
C PRO A 69 4.21 -8.19 3.83
N VAL A 70 3.20 -8.83 4.39
CA VAL A 70 3.38 -10.11 5.06
C VAL A 70 2.92 -11.25 4.18
N ALA A 71 1.83 -11.08 3.45
CA ALA A 71 1.29 -12.13 2.60
C ALA A 71 0.53 -11.50 1.45
N PHE A 72 0.53 -12.19 0.32
CA PHE A 72 -0.17 -11.73 -0.88
C PHE A 72 -1.19 -12.78 -1.27
N HIS A 73 -2.43 -12.34 -1.52
CA HIS A 73 -3.50 -13.24 -1.90
C HIS A 73 -4.09 -12.77 -3.22
N MET A 74 -3.94 -13.56 -4.27
CA MET A 74 -4.50 -13.22 -5.56
C MET A 74 -6.00 -13.37 -5.50
N GLU A 75 -6.71 -12.39 -6.00
CA GLU A 75 -8.17 -12.41 -6.06
C GLU A 75 -8.60 -12.31 -7.51
N GLU A 76 -9.91 -12.27 -7.73
CA GLU A 76 -10.41 -12.23 -9.08
C GLU A 76 -10.31 -10.83 -9.64
N ALA A 77 -10.44 -10.73 -10.96
CA ALA A 77 -10.55 -9.45 -11.64
C ALA A 77 -9.33 -8.56 -11.45
N GLY A 78 -8.15 -9.16 -11.36
CA GLY A 78 -6.93 -8.37 -11.27
C GLY A 78 -6.68 -7.76 -9.92
N GLN A 79 -7.33 -8.27 -8.89
CA GLN A 79 -7.14 -7.73 -7.55
C GLN A 79 -6.22 -8.60 -6.73
N VAL A 80 -5.45 -7.96 -5.86
CA VAL A 80 -4.55 -8.64 -4.93
C VAL A 80 -4.78 -8.06 -3.55
N LEU A 81 -5.03 -8.91 -2.58
CA LEU A 81 -5.15 -8.48 -1.20
C LEU A 81 -3.81 -8.73 -0.52
N VAL A 82 -3.24 -7.71 0.06
CA VAL A 82 -1.96 -7.81 0.76
C VAL A 82 -2.22 -7.65 2.24
N GLU A 83 -1.72 -8.59 3.03
CA GLU A 83 -1.71 -8.43 4.47
C GLU A 83 -0.46 -7.64 4.82
N VAL A 84 -0.63 -6.57 5.54
CA VAL A 84 0.43 -5.62 5.80
C VAL A 84 0.59 -5.41 7.29
N HIS A 85 1.83 -5.45 7.76
CA HIS A 85 2.15 -5.03 9.12
C HIS A 85 2.56 -3.56 9.02
N GLN A 86 1.79 -2.70 9.63
CA GLN A 86 2.00 -1.27 9.53
C GLN A 86 2.38 -0.70 10.88
N VAL A 87 3.52 -0.04 10.92
CA VAL A 87 3.98 0.62 12.12
C VAL A 87 4.11 2.09 11.80
N VAL A 88 3.43 2.94 12.56
CA VAL A 88 3.50 4.38 12.35
C VAL A 88 4.16 4.99 13.56
N CYS A 89 5.23 5.74 13.32
CA CYS A 89 5.95 6.42 14.38
C CYS A 89 5.82 7.92 14.18
N ASP A 90 6.00 8.69 15.24
CA ASP A 90 6.13 10.12 15.05
C ASP A 90 7.56 10.39 14.58
N LEU A 91 7.87 11.64 14.28
CA LEU A 91 9.17 11.96 13.73
C LEU A 91 10.30 11.80 14.75
N ALA A 92 9.96 11.67 16.00
CA ALA A 92 10.96 11.43 17.05
C ALA A 92 11.18 9.94 17.29
N GLY A 93 10.42 9.08 16.61
CA GLY A 93 10.61 7.65 16.72
C GLY A 93 9.65 6.93 17.66
N ALA A 94 8.74 7.65 18.28
CA ALA A 94 7.79 6.99 19.18
C ALA A 94 6.70 6.32 18.37
N VAL A 95 6.34 5.08 18.74
CA VAL A 95 5.34 4.34 18.00
C VAL A 95 3.96 4.87 18.32
N LEU A 96 3.24 5.29 17.29
CA LEU A 96 1.87 5.77 17.43
C LEU A 96 0.87 4.69 17.11
N ALA A 97 1.20 3.75 16.24
CA ALA A 97 0.30 2.69 15.88
C ALA A 97 1.12 1.50 15.39
N ASP A 98 0.65 0.30 15.70
CA ASP A 98 1.30 -0.93 15.26
C ASP A 98 0.17 -1.90 15.02
N GLU A 99 -0.16 -2.15 13.76
CA GLU A 99 -1.33 -2.93 13.46
C GLU A 99 -1.18 -3.69 12.16
N HIS A 100 -2.02 -4.67 11.96
CA HIS A 100 -2.09 -5.40 10.71
C HIS A 100 -3.34 -4.95 9.98
N VAL A 101 -3.18 -4.61 8.70
CA VAL A 101 -4.30 -4.16 7.89
C VAL A 101 -4.21 -4.83 6.54
N GLY A 102 -5.29 -4.77 5.78
CA GLY A 102 -5.31 -5.28 4.42
C GLY A 102 -5.28 -4.14 3.44
N HIS A 103 -4.52 -4.32 2.38
CA HIS A 103 -4.52 -3.39 1.26
C HIS A 103 -4.97 -4.18 0.04
N ARG A 104 -6.14 -3.82 -0.52
CA ARG A 104 -6.61 -4.48 -1.73
C ARG A 104 -6.27 -3.60 -2.90
N PHE A 105 -5.45 -4.13 -3.78
CA PHE A 105 -5.01 -3.41 -4.97
C PHE A 105 -5.76 -3.88 -6.18
N THR A 106 -6.11 -2.96 -7.06
CA THR A 106 -6.60 -3.29 -8.38
C THR A 106 -5.48 -2.97 -9.35
N ILE A 107 -5.09 -3.97 -10.15
CA ILE A 107 -3.98 -3.83 -11.07
C ILE A 107 -4.51 -4.06 -12.48
N GLU A 108 -4.22 -3.13 -13.38
CA GLU A 108 -4.62 -3.24 -14.77
C GLU A 108 -3.45 -2.87 -15.64
N ARG A 109 -3.21 -3.69 -16.65
CA ARG A 109 -2.15 -3.43 -17.63
C ARG A 109 -0.79 -3.24 -16.98
N GLY A 110 -0.55 -3.96 -15.91
CA GLY A 110 0.74 -3.91 -15.24
C GLY A 110 0.96 -2.69 -14.37
N LEU A 111 -0.11 -1.93 -14.07
CA LEU A 111 0.01 -0.75 -13.22
C LEU A 111 -1.02 -0.81 -12.11
N ILE A 112 -0.70 -0.15 -11.00
CA ILE A 112 -1.62 -0.07 -9.88
C ILE A 112 -2.70 0.94 -10.23
N GLN A 113 -3.95 0.48 -10.32
CA GLN A 113 -5.06 1.32 -10.69
C GLN A 113 -5.75 1.90 -9.47
N ALA A 114 -5.80 1.16 -8.37
CA ALA A 114 -6.47 1.60 -7.16
C ALA A 114 -5.99 0.80 -5.97
N MET A 115 -6.17 1.36 -4.80
CA MET A 115 -5.91 0.64 -3.56
C MET A 115 -6.98 1.04 -2.57
N GLU A 116 -7.42 0.09 -1.73
CA GLU A 116 -8.29 0.41 -0.62
C GLU A 116 -7.80 -0.29 0.62
N VAL A 117 -7.99 0.34 1.74
CA VAL A 117 -7.58 -0.23 3.02
C VAL A 117 -8.75 -1.03 3.55
N CYS A 118 -8.49 -2.27 3.92
CA CYS A 118 -9.51 -3.18 4.42
C CYS A 118 -9.11 -3.71 5.77
N PRO A 119 -10.07 -3.93 6.66
CA PRO A 119 -9.72 -4.62 7.88
C PRO A 119 -9.42 -6.07 7.56
N LEU A 120 -8.43 -6.63 8.21
CA LEU A 120 -8.17 -8.05 8.05
C LEU A 120 -9.17 -8.81 8.87
N SER A 121 -9.65 -9.91 8.29
CA SER A 121 -10.61 -10.66 9.02
C SER A 121 -9.96 -11.61 9.93
N SER A 122 -8.87 -11.25 10.42
CA SER A 122 -8.23 -12.12 11.36
C SER A 122 -9.11 -12.37 12.46
N SER A 123 -9.92 -11.43 12.69
CA SER A 123 -10.78 -11.70 13.75
C SER A 123 -11.54 -12.87 13.45
N SER A 124 -11.73 -13.09 12.24
CA SER A 124 -12.51 -14.20 12.01
C SER A 124 -11.82 -15.35 12.40
N LEU A 125 -10.67 -15.23 12.72
CA LEU A 125 -10.11 -16.28 13.10
C LEU A 125 -10.61 -16.65 14.17
N GLY A 126 -10.98 -15.99 14.55
CA GLY A 126 -11.48 -16.40 15.58
C GLY A 126 -12.28 -17.40 15.35
N THR A 127 -12.10 -17.35 15.06
CA THR A 127 -12.69 -18.02 15.10
C THR A 127 -12.85 -18.58 14.95
#